data_fdb9925afa0aa500bb2ff0d5fa6a3a5d
#
_entry.id   fdb9925afa0aa500bb2ff0d5fa6a3a5d
#
_cell.length_a   1.000
_cell.length_b   1.000
_cell.length_c   1.000
_cell.angle_alpha   90.00
_cell.angle_beta   90.00
_cell.angle_gamma   90.00
#
_symmetry.space_group_name_H-M   'P 1'
#
loop_
_entity.id
_entity.type
_entity.pdbx_description
1 polymer ?
#
loop_
_entity_poly.entity_id
_entity_poly.type
_entity_poly.pdbx_seq_one_letter_code
_entity_poly.pdbx_strand_id
1 'polypeptide(L)'
;VWKKGLRLLVIVNDNDCSISPPAGALSKHLAKIVSTRAFNSAREMSKRMMKPIPRLWEVAKLAERQTIGFLSPQSALFSAFDINYYGPVDGHDVESLVSVLKNLREMDRPLVLHVATMKGKGYAPAEAEPTLYHGVSPFDPAKGIVKSNIPSKPTYTQVFSRWICDMAAHDKRLYAITPAMREGSGLVEFNRLYPDRYRDVAIAEQHSVTYAAGLACGGMKPVLAIYSTFLQRGLDQLIHDVALQNLPVMFAIDRGGIVGADGATHQGVFDIVELRSVPNMTVMTPSDERETRLMLNTAYFMETPASVRYPRGKGPGVEAGTDFETIPIGVSKTLMKGSKAAFLGFGS
;
A
#
# COMPACT_ATOMS: atom_id res chain seq x y z
N VAL A 1 -21.09 6.18 -17.10
CA VAL A 1 -21.04 4.78 -17.53
C VAL A 1 -22.40 4.16 -17.29
N TRP A 2 -22.93 4.21 -16.07
CA TRP A 2 -24.20 3.59 -15.64
C TRP A 2 -25.43 4.13 -16.38
N LYS A 3 -25.45 5.44 -16.67
CA LYS A 3 -26.56 6.11 -17.39
C LYS A 3 -26.65 5.78 -18.89
N LYS A 4 -25.65 5.08 -19.46
CA LYS A 4 -25.60 4.77 -20.91
C LYS A 4 -26.12 3.38 -21.27
N GLY A 5 -26.72 2.65 -20.34
CA GLY A 5 -27.23 1.30 -20.60
C GLY A 5 -26.16 0.28 -21.02
N LEU A 6 -24.91 0.49 -20.57
CA LEU A 6 -23.82 -0.41 -20.90
C LEU A 6 -23.92 -1.71 -20.09
N ARG A 7 -23.74 -2.84 -20.74
CA ARG A 7 -23.58 -4.14 -20.10
C ARG A 7 -22.16 -4.22 -19.50
N LEU A 8 -22.01 -3.90 -18.22
CA LEU A 8 -20.75 -3.93 -17.52
C LEU A 8 -20.87 -4.83 -16.28
N LEU A 9 -20.01 -5.82 -16.17
CA LEU A 9 -19.84 -6.62 -14.97
C LEU A 9 -18.53 -6.21 -14.29
N VAL A 10 -18.63 -5.62 -13.09
CA VAL A 10 -17.49 -5.34 -12.21
C VAL A 10 -17.37 -6.48 -11.22
N ILE A 11 -16.25 -7.18 -11.23
CA ILE A 11 -15.95 -8.24 -10.26
C ILE A 11 -15.03 -7.67 -9.20
N VAL A 12 -15.51 -7.63 -7.95
CA VAL A 12 -14.73 -7.24 -6.77
C VAL A 12 -14.22 -8.52 -6.12
N ASN A 13 -12.95 -8.82 -6.29
CA ASN A 13 -12.27 -9.90 -5.57
C ASN A 13 -11.80 -9.38 -4.22
N ASP A 14 -12.53 -9.73 -3.16
CA ASP A 14 -12.25 -9.31 -1.79
C ASP A 14 -11.58 -10.47 -1.02
N ASN A 15 -10.33 -10.27 -0.65
CA ASN A 15 -9.56 -11.21 0.16
C ASN A 15 -9.25 -10.67 1.56
N ASP A 16 -9.97 -9.63 1.99
CA ASP A 16 -9.81 -8.96 3.28
C ASP A 16 -8.36 -8.47 3.56
N CYS A 17 -7.59 -8.25 2.49
CA CYS A 17 -6.22 -7.74 2.56
C CYS A 17 -5.99 -6.69 1.47
N SER A 18 -5.30 -5.60 1.84
CA SER A 18 -4.45 -4.89 0.91
C SER A 18 -3.08 -5.61 0.85
N ILE A 19 -1.98 -4.92 0.67
CA ILE A 19 -0.65 -5.54 0.85
C ILE A 19 -0.43 -5.81 2.35
N SER A 20 -0.71 -4.83 3.20
CA SER A 20 -0.79 -4.93 4.67
C SER A 20 -2.21 -5.28 5.13
N PRO A 21 -2.44 -5.60 6.42
CA PRO A 21 -3.79 -5.74 6.97
C PRO A 21 -4.65 -4.51 6.70
N PRO A 22 -5.96 -4.68 6.47
CA PRO A 22 -6.84 -3.60 6.01
C PRO A 22 -6.94 -2.46 7.01
N ALA A 23 -6.76 -1.22 6.54
CA ALA A 23 -6.76 -0.02 7.37
C ALA A 23 -8.11 0.73 7.40
N GLY A 24 -9.07 0.38 6.54
CA GLY A 24 -10.32 1.11 6.34
C GLY A 24 -11.49 0.65 7.22
N ALA A 25 -12.42 1.58 7.54
CA ALA A 25 -13.63 1.26 8.27
C ALA A 25 -14.56 0.34 7.48
N LEU A 26 -14.60 0.48 6.16
CA LEU A 26 -15.45 -0.32 5.28
C LEU A 26 -15.02 -1.79 5.30
N SER A 27 -13.72 -2.09 5.20
CA SER A 27 -13.22 -3.47 5.22
C SER A 27 -13.46 -4.14 6.59
N LYS A 28 -13.26 -3.40 7.70
CA LYS A 28 -13.60 -3.89 9.05
C LYS A 28 -15.08 -4.19 9.22
N HIS A 29 -15.95 -3.40 8.58
CA HIS A 29 -17.39 -3.59 8.64
C HIS A 29 -17.84 -4.79 7.78
N LEU A 30 -17.21 -4.98 6.61
CA LEU A 30 -17.41 -6.12 5.73
C LEU A 30 -17.02 -7.44 6.41
N ALA A 31 -15.82 -7.50 6.97
CA ALA A 31 -15.33 -8.66 7.71
C ALA A 31 -16.22 -9.04 8.92
N LYS A 32 -16.74 -8.04 9.63
CA LYS A 32 -17.56 -8.25 10.82
C LYS A 32 -18.91 -8.89 10.50
N ILE A 33 -19.51 -8.59 9.36
CA ILE A 33 -20.82 -9.14 8.94
C ILE A 33 -20.69 -10.59 8.48
N VAL A 34 -19.65 -10.90 7.69
CA VAL A 34 -19.38 -12.25 7.19
C VAL A 34 -18.97 -13.21 8.33
N SER A 35 -18.33 -12.69 9.38
CA SER A 35 -17.82 -13.47 10.53
C SER A 35 -18.84 -13.69 11.65
N THR A 36 -20.05 -13.11 11.59
CA THR A 36 -21.03 -13.29 12.65
C THR A 36 -21.53 -14.73 12.74
N ARG A 37 -21.43 -15.33 13.93
CA ARG A 37 -21.99 -16.66 14.22
C ARG A 37 -23.48 -16.78 13.84
N ALA A 38 -24.24 -15.70 13.96
CA ALA A 38 -25.64 -15.63 13.55
C ALA A 38 -25.86 -15.88 12.05
N PHE A 39 -24.99 -15.33 11.18
CA PHE A 39 -25.05 -15.54 9.73
C PHE A 39 -24.71 -16.99 9.37
N ASN A 40 -23.66 -17.53 9.96
CA ASN A 40 -23.24 -18.92 9.73
C ASN A 40 -24.24 -19.93 10.30
N SER A 41 -24.82 -19.65 11.47
CA SER A 41 -25.85 -20.52 12.08
C SER A 41 -27.17 -20.49 11.30
N ALA A 42 -27.61 -19.33 10.82
CA ALA A 42 -28.79 -19.23 9.98
C ALA A 42 -28.62 -19.96 8.64
N ARG A 43 -27.42 -19.87 8.02
CA ARG A 43 -27.04 -20.60 6.80
C ARG A 43 -27.02 -22.12 7.00
N GLU A 44 -26.46 -22.59 8.12
CA GLU A 44 -26.43 -24.02 8.46
C GLU A 44 -27.84 -24.56 8.77
N MET A 45 -28.65 -23.78 9.47
CA MET A 45 -30.01 -24.19 9.83
C MET A 45 -30.93 -24.25 8.60
N SER A 46 -30.85 -23.27 7.69
CA SER A 46 -31.59 -23.31 6.43
C SER A 46 -31.17 -24.48 5.53
N LYS A 47 -29.88 -24.80 5.47
CA LYS A 47 -29.38 -25.99 4.76
C LYS A 47 -29.90 -27.31 5.34
N ARG A 48 -30.04 -27.42 6.66
CA ARG A 48 -30.56 -28.61 7.32
C ARG A 48 -32.08 -28.79 7.15
N MET A 49 -32.85 -27.70 7.17
CA MET A 49 -34.32 -27.77 7.10
C MET A 49 -34.85 -28.01 5.68
N MET A 50 -34.13 -27.63 4.62
CA MET A 50 -34.63 -27.63 3.25
C MET A 50 -34.05 -28.76 2.35
N LYS A 51 -33.07 -29.53 2.83
CA LYS A 51 -32.52 -30.68 2.09
C LYS A 51 -33.53 -31.76 1.62
N PRO A 52 -34.67 -31.98 2.30
CA PRO A 52 -35.58 -33.09 1.91
C PRO A 52 -36.48 -32.76 0.70
N ILE A 53 -36.56 -31.51 0.19
CA ILE A 53 -37.51 -31.16 -0.88
C ILE A 53 -36.76 -30.43 -2.02
N PRO A 54 -36.35 -31.12 -3.11
CA PRO A 54 -35.48 -30.56 -4.15
C PRO A 54 -36.00 -29.27 -4.82
N ARG A 55 -37.29 -29.18 -5.12
CA ARG A 55 -37.90 -28.00 -5.75
C ARG A 55 -37.98 -26.79 -4.83
N LEU A 56 -38.29 -26.98 -3.55
CA LEU A 56 -38.27 -25.91 -2.55
C LEU A 56 -36.84 -25.44 -2.25
N TRP A 57 -35.87 -26.34 -2.34
CA TRP A 57 -34.44 -26.03 -2.18
C TRP A 57 -33.91 -25.10 -3.27
N GLU A 58 -34.30 -25.32 -4.54
CA GLU A 58 -33.94 -24.44 -5.66
C GLU A 58 -34.56 -23.05 -5.53
N VAL A 59 -35.86 -22.97 -5.19
CA VAL A 59 -36.56 -21.71 -4.96
C VAL A 59 -36.04 -20.99 -3.73
N ALA A 60 -35.73 -21.70 -2.66
CA ALA A 60 -35.17 -21.13 -1.44
C ALA A 60 -33.72 -20.64 -1.65
N LYS A 61 -32.90 -21.37 -2.42
CA LYS A 61 -31.60 -20.89 -2.88
C LYS A 61 -31.70 -19.57 -3.68
N LEU A 62 -32.71 -19.49 -4.56
CA LEU A 62 -32.93 -18.29 -5.35
C LEU A 62 -33.39 -17.11 -4.48
N ALA A 63 -34.31 -17.36 -3.55
CA ALA A 63 -34.82 -16.39 -2.58
C ALA A 63 -33.75 -15.96 -1.56
N GLU A 64 -32.94 -16.91 -1.04
CA GLU A 64 -31.81 -16.65 -0.17
C GLU A 64 -30.77 -15.77 -0.90
N ARG A 65 -30.48 -16.06 -2.16
CA ARG A 65 -29.58 -15.24 -2.99
C ARG A 65 -30.09 -13.82 -3.22
N GLN A 66 -31.41 -13.65 -3.42
CA GLN A 66 -32.02 -12.34 -3.59
C GLN A 66 -32.16 -11.57 -2.26
N THR A 67 -32.51 -12.25 -1.16
CA THR A 67 -32.76 -11.62 0.15
C THR A 67 -31.45 -11.22 0.86
N ILE A 68 -30.38 -12.03 0.74
CA ILE A 68 -29.06 -11.71 1.30
C ILE A 68 -28.44 -10.53 0.55
N GLY A 69 -28.62 -10.47 -0.77
CA GLY A 69 -28.17 -9.32 -1.59
C GLY A 69 -28.85 -8.01 -1.18
N PHE A 70 -30.12 -8.03 -0.83
CA PHE A 70 -30.90 -6.83 -0.46
C PHE A 70 -30.67 -6.33 0.96
N LEU A 71 -30.21 -7.16 1.87
CA LEU A 71 -30.09 -6.84 3.30
C LEU A 71 -28.66 -6.55 3.75
N SER A 72 -27.68 -6.61 2.87
CA SER A 72 -26.30 -6.29 3.24
C SER A 72 -26.03 -4.78 3.15
N PRO A 73 -25.24 -4.19 4.06
CA PRO A 73 -24.82 -2.79 3.98
C PRO A 73 -24.12 -2.45 2.66
N GLN A 74 -23.45 -3.43 2.05
CA GLN A 74 -22.81 -3.30 0.73
C GLN A 74 -23.83 -3.12 -0.37
N SER A 75 -24.89 -3.94 -0.36
CA SER A 75 -26.01 -3.80 -1.28
C SER A 75 -26.64 -2.41 -1.18
N ALA A 76 -26.84 -1.90 0.03
CA ALA A 76 -27.37 -0.56 0.25
C ALA A 76 -26.48 0.54 -0.35
N LEU A 77 -25.16 0.41 -0.20
CA LEU A 77 -24.19 1.35 -0.79
C LEU A 77 -24.28 1.37 -2.31
N PHE A 78 -24.22 0.20 -2.94
CA PHE A 78 -24.27 0.11 -4.40
C PHE A 78 -25.65 0.48 -4.96
N SER A 79 -26.73 0.14 -4.23
CA SER A 79 -28.10 0.53 -4.61
C SER A 79 -28.31 2.04 -4.58
N ALA A 80 -27.64 2.77 -3.69
CA ALA A 80 -27.68 4.23 -3.66
C ALA A 80 -27.08 4.86 -4.94
N PHE A 81 -26.26 4.13 -5.68
CA PHE A 81 -25.73 4.51 -7.00
C PHE A 81 -26.48 3.84 -8.18
N ASP A 82 -27.64 3.24 -7.93
CA ASP A 82 -28.43 2.49 -8.92
C ASP A 82 -27.64 1.33 -9.56
N ILE A 83 -26.81 0.66 -8.76
CA ILE A 83 -25.99 -0.47 -9.17
C ILE A 83 -26.50 -1.75 -8.52
N ASN A 84 -26.75 -2.78 -9.34
CA ASN A 84 -27.13 -4.08 -8.80
C ASN A 84 -25.89 -4.80 -8.25
N TYR A 85 -25.96 -5.19 -6.99
CA TYR A 85 -24.92 -5.90 -6.28
C TYR A 85 -25.31 -7.35 -6.03
N TYR A 86 -24.37 -8.27 -6.29
CA TYR A 86 -24.50 -9.71 -6.08
C TYR A 86 -23.32 -10.22 -5.27
N GLY A 87 -23.60 -10.97 -4.23
CA GLY A 87 -22.57 -11.55 -3.37
C GLY A 87 -22.77 -11.25 -1.88
N PRO A 88 -21.76 -11.57 -1.02
CA PRO A 88 -20.52 -12.23 -1.42
C PRO A 88 -20.72 -13.69 -1.88
N VAL A 89 -19.98 -14.09 -2.92
CA VAL A 89 -19.88 -15.47 -3.42
C VAL A 89 -18.52 -16.02 -3.03
N ASP A 90 -18.45 -17.30 -2.62
CA ASP A 90 -17.18 -17.95 -2.35
C ASP A 90 -16.37 -18.11 -3.65
N GLY A 91 -15.25 -17.39 -3.75
CA GLY A 91 -14.37 -17.43 -4.92
C GLY A 91 -13.54 -18.72 -5.04
N HIS A 92 -13.51 -19.56 -4.00
CA HIS A 92 -12.87 -20.88 -4.05
C HIS A 92 -13.83 -22.02 -4.46
N ASP A 93 -15.14 -21.73 -4.50
CA ASP A 93 -16.15 -22.65 -5.07
C ASP A 93 -16.37 -22.30 -6.55
N VAL A 94 -15.57 -22.92 -7.42
CA VAL A 94 -15.56 -22.65 -8.87
C VAL A 94 -16.89 -23.01 -9.52
N GLU A 95 -17.55 -24.07 -9.08
CA GLU A 95 -18.83 -24.52 -9.65
C GLU A 95 -19.95 -23.50 -9.37
N SER A 96 -20.05 -23.05 -8.12
CA SER A 96 -20.96 -21.98 -7.74
C SER A 96 -20.67 -20.68 -8.50
N LEU A 97 -19.40 -20.30 -8.60
CA LEU A 97 -18.99 -19.08 -9.27
C LEU A 97 -19.34 -19.10 -10.77
N VAL A 98 -19.07 -20.21 -11.45
CA VAL A 98 -19.46 -20.41 -12.87
C VAL A 98 -20.98 -20.32 -13.05
N SER A 99 -21.76 -20.93 -12.16
CA SER A 99 -23.22 -20.87 -12.20
C SER A 99 -23.73 -19.42 -12.04
N VAL A 100 -23.16 -18.66 -11.10
CA VAL A 100 -23.50 -17.25 -10.89
C VAL A 100 -23.14 -16.42 -12.11
N LEU A 101 -21.93 -16.56 -12.65
CA LEU A 101 -21.47 -15.82 -13.83
C LEU A 101 -22.33 -16.08 -15.07
N LYS A 102 -22.78 -17.33 -15.28
CA LYS A 102 -23.72 -17.68 -16.37
C LYS A 102 -25.04 -16.91 -16.25
N ASN A 103 -25.58 -16.81 -15.02
CA ASN A 103 -26.84 -16.09 -14.80
C ASN A 103 -26.65 -14.57 -14.97
N LEU A 104 -25.54 -14.00 -14.46
CA LEU A 104 -25.26 -12.57 -14.57
C LEU A 104 -24.99 -12.13 -16.01
N ARG A 105 -24.43 -13.02 -16.84
CA ARG A 105 -24.19 -12.76 -18.26
C ARG A 105 -25.46 -12.44 -19.03
N GLU A 106 -26.58 -13.00 -18.63
CA GLU A 106 -27.89 -12.78 -19.33
C GLU A 106 -28.57 -11.48 -18.90
N MET A 107 -28.04 -10.76 -17.91
CA MET A 107 -28.62 -9.50 -17.43
C MET A 107 -28.17 -8.31 -18.27
N ASP A 108 -29.14 -7.50 -18.70
CA ASP A 108 -28.91 -6.34 -19.57
C ASP A 108 -28.78 -5.02 -18.78
N ARG A 109 -27.89 -5.00 -17.79
CA ARG A 109 -27.65 -3.85 -16.94
C ARG A 109 -26.25 -3.92 -16.29
N PRO A 110 -25.72 -2.80 -15.80
CA PRO A 110 -24.47 -2.81 -15.04
C PRO A 110 -24.62 -3.55 -13.70
N LEU A 111 -23.63 -4.38 -13.36
CA LEU A 111 -23.65 -5.27 -12.21
C LEU A 111 -22.33 -5.20 -11.45
N VAL A 112 -22.39 -5.40 -10.13
CA VAL A 112 -21.24 -5.68 -9.29
C VAL A 112 -21.38 -7.09 -8.73
N LEU A 113 -20.38 -7.93 -8.97
CA LEU A 113 -20.23 -9.25 -8.35
C LEU A 113 -19.14 -9.17 -7.28
N HIS A 114 -19.50 -9.39 -6.03
CA HIS A 114 -18.57 -9.49 -4.93
C HIS A 114 -18.16 -10.96 -4.73
N VAL A 115 -16.87 -11.24 -4.88
CA VAL A 115 -16.27 -12.57 -4.74
C VAL A 115 -15.36 -12.53 -3.52
N ALA A 116 -15.70 -13.30 -2.50
CA ALA A 116 -14.89 -13.44 -1.30
C ALA A 116 -13.84 -14.53 -1.50
N THR A 117 -12.58 -14.22 -1.24
CA THR A 117 -11.47 -15.15 -1.33
C THR A 117 -10.61 -15.13 -0.06
N MET A 118 -9.70 -16.06 0.06
CA MET A 118 -8.67 -16.09 1.10
C MET A 118 -7.31 -16.03 0.42
N LYS A 119 -6.52 -15.02 0.77
CA LYS A 119 -5.15 -14.87 0.25
C LYS A 119 -4.27 -16.04 0.69
N GLY A 120 -3.56 -16.65 -0.26
CA GLY A 120 -2.71 -17.83 0.02
C GLY A 120 -3.43 -19.18 0.06
N LYS A 121 -4.75 -19.22 -0.23
CA LYS A 121 -5.58 -20.43 -0.18
C LYS A 121 -4.97 -21.60 -0.95
N GLY A 122 -4.91 -22.75 -0.28
CA GLY A 122 -4.35 -24.00 -0.83
C GLY A 122 -2.88 -24.25 -0.46
N TYR A 123 -2.23 -23.28 0.21
CA TYR A 123 -0.87 -23.44 0.74
C TYR A 123 -0.80 -22.95 2.19
N ALA A 124 -0.80 -23.86 3.15
CA ALA A 124 -0.92 -23.55 4.57
C ALA A 124 0.07 -22.48 5.09
N PRO A 125 1.37 -22.45 4.68
CA PRO A 125 2.26 -21.38 5.09
C PRO A 125 1.84 -19.99 4.56
N ALA A 126 1.26 -19.92 3.36
CA ALA A 126 0.78 -18.64 2.80
C ALA A 126 -0.55 -18.21 3.42
N GLU A 127 -1.40 -19.15 3.82
CA GLU A 127 -2.62 -18.85 4.59
C GLU A 127 -2.28 -18.30 5.98
N ALA A 128 -1.21 -18.79 6.61
CA ALA A 128 -0.76 -18.34 7.93
C ALA A 128 -0.06 -16.95 7.86
N GLU A 129 0.74 -16.71 6.84
CA GLU A 129 1.51 -15.46 6.67
C GLU A 129 1.29 -14.83 5.28
N PRO A 130 0.08 -14.36 4.94
CA PRO A 130 -0.27 -13.93 3.59
C PRO A 130 0.52 -12.71 3.11
N THR A 131 1.04 -11.89 4.01
CA THR A 131 1.89 -10.74 3.68
C THR A 131 3.29 -11.18 3.26
N LEU A 132 3.87 -12.18 3.95
CA LEU A 132 5.17 -12.74 3.61
C LEU A 132 5.18 -13.39 2.22
N TYR A 133 4.08 -14.03 1.85
CA TYR A 133 3.91 -14.72 0.57
C TYR A 133 3.28 -13.85 -0.53
N HIS A 134 3.17 -12.53 -0.33
CA HIS A 134 2.59 -11.63 -1.33
C HIS A 134 3.44 -11.46 -2.58
N GLY A 135 4.75 -11.33 -2.42
CA GLY A 135 5.67 -11.13 -3.55
C GLY A 135 6.98 -11.85 -3.27
N VAL A 136 7.04 -13.14 -3.60
CA VAL A 136 8.13 -14.02 -3.21
C VAL A 136 9.10 -14.29 -4.36
N SER A 137 10.40 -14.39 -4.04
CA SER A 137 11.39 -15.01 -4.93
C SER A 137 11.13 -16.53 -5.01
N PRO A 138 11.66 -17.24 -6.01
CA PRO A 138 11.57 -18.69 -6.08
C PRO A 138 12.00 -19.35 -4.76
N PHE A 139 11.20 -20.26 -4.24
CA PHE A 139 11.46 -21.00 -3.02
C PHE A 139 10.99 -22.47 -3.15
N ASP A 140 11.47 -23.34 -2.29
CA ASP A 140 11.04 -24.74 -2.21
C ASP A 140 9.70 -24.83 -1.46
N PRO A 141 8.60 -25.23 -2.13
CA PRO A 141 7.29 -25.30 -1.48
C PRO A 141 7.23 -26.26 -0.27
N ALA A 142 8.10 -27.28 -0.22
CA ALA A 142 8.16 -28.21 0.91
C ALA A 142 8.78 -27.59 2.17
N LYS A 143 9.64 -26.56 1.98
CA LYS A 143 10.36 -25.89 3.08
C LYS A 143 9.78 -24.51 3.41
N GLY A 144 9.00 -23.94 2.51
CA GLY A 144 8.55 -22.55 2.61
C GLY A 144 9.68 -21.56 2.41
N ILE A 145 9.43 -20.31 2.80
CA ILE A 145 10.44 -19.23 2.73
C ILE A 145 11.41 -19.39 3.90
N VAL A 146 12.66 -19.74 3.59
CA VAL A 146 13.74 -19.84 4.58
C VAL A 146 14.46 -18.50 4.65
N LYS A 147 14.45 -17.86 5.83
CA LYS A 147 15.26 -16.66 6.08
C LYS A 147 16.73 -17.02 6.10
N SER A 148 17.53 -16.35 5.29
CA SER A 148 18.99 -16.52 5.32
C SER A 148 19.56 -15.86 6.58
N ASN A 149 20.33 -16.59 7.36
CA ASN A 149 21.08 -16.06 8.51
C ASN A 149 22.48 -15.54 8.13
N ILE A 150 22.80 -15.46 6.84
CA ILE A 150 24.09 -14.95 6.38
C ILE A 150 24.11 -13.45 6.62
N PRO A 151 25.13 -12.91 7.37
CA PRO A 151 25.28 -11.48 7.53
C PRO A 151 25.37 -10.79 6.17
N SER A 152 24.59 -9.75 6.00
CA SER A 152 24.58 -9.00 4.73
C SER A 152 24.63 -7.51 5.00
N LYS A 153 25.21 -6.75 4.07
CA LYS A 153 25.16 -5.29 4.09
C LYS A 153 23.71 -4.83 4.21
N PRO A 154 23.44 -3.73 4.95
CA PRO A 154 22.09 -3.20 5.07
C PRO A 154 21.56 -2.73 3.70
N THR A 155 20.27 -2.85 3.50
CA THR A 155 19.58 -2.19 2.38
C THR A 155 19.32 -0.73 2.73
N TYR A 156 19.11 0.12 1.72
CA TYR A 156 18.72 1.52 1.93
C TYR A 156 17.40 1.62 2.74
N THR A 157 16.45 0.73 2.47
CA THR A 157 15.21 0.62 3.28
C THR A 157 15.50 0.34 4.75
N GLN A 158 16.52 -0.48 5.08
CA GLN A 158 16.92 -0.74 6.46
C GLN A 158 17.62 0.47 7.11
N VAL A 159 18.37 1.24 6.34
CA VAL A 159 18.94 2.52 6.82
C VAL A 159 17.82 3.49 7.18
N PHE A 160 16.84 3.66 6.31
CA PHE A 160 15.66 4.47 6.59
C PHE A 160 14.87 3.96 7.80
N SER A 161 14.64 2.65 7.89
CA SER A 161 13.90 2.03 9.01
C SER A 161 14.53 2.31 10.37
N ARG A 162 15.86 2.26 10.47
CA ARG A 162 16.60 2.61 11.69
C ARG A 162 16.51 4.11 11.96
N TRP A 163 16.78 4.91 10.93
CA TRP A 163 16.77 6.37 11.03
C TRP A 163 15.43 6.91 11.54
N ILE A 164 14.29 6.43 10.99
CA ILE A 164 12.98 6.96 11.39
C ILE A 164 12.63 6.62 12.84
N CYS A 165 13.07 5.46 13.35
CA CYS A 165 12.90 5.10 14.75
C CYS A 165 13.77 5.97 15.67
N ASP A 166 15.04 6.20 15.30
CA ASP A 166 15.96 7.06 16.05
C ASP A 166 15.43 8.51 16.10
N MET A 167 15.00 9.04 14.94
CA MET A 167 14.46 10.40 14.85
C MET A 167 13.15 10.54 15.63
N ALA A 168 12.28 9.55 15.64
CA ALA A 168 11.05 9.58 16.42
C ALA A 168 11.28 9.51 17.93
N ALA A 169 12.38 8.91 18.38
CA ALA A 169 12.81 8.97 19.77
C ALA A 169 13.33 10.38 20.13
N HIS A 170 13.96 11.06 19.17
CA HIS A 170 14.52 12.41 19.35
C HIS A 170 13.45 13.50 19.26
N ASP A 171 12.51 13.41 18.28
CA ASP A 171 11.45 14.41 18.06
C ASP A 171 10.06 13.78 18.09
N LYS A 172 9.24 14.21 19.05
CA LYS A 172 7.87 13.72 19.24
C LYS A 172 6.89 14.19 18.16
N ARG A 173 7.26 15.18 17.36
CA ARG A 173 6.43 15.70 16.26
C ARG A 173 6.47 14.80 15.03
N LEU A 174 7.46 13.90 14.92
CA LEU A 174 7.56 12.98 13.78
C LEU A 174 6.33 12.09 13.71
N TYR A 175 5.70 12.07 12.53
CA TYR A 175 4.56 11.21 12.21
C TYR A 175 4.82 10.47 10.89
N ALA A 176 4.78 9.16 10.91
CA ALA A 176 5.05 8.33 9.72
C ALA A 176 3.77 7.95 9.01
N ILE A 177 3.78 8.06 7.68
CA ILE A 177 2.64 7.73 6.80
C ILE A 177 3.14 6.81 5.69
N THR A 178 2.33 5.85 5.28
CA THR A 178 2.57 5.05 4.07
C THR A 178 1.26 4.62 3.42
N PRO A 179 1.18 4.57 2.07
CA PRO A 179 0.05 4.00 1.36
C PRO A 179 0.27 2.49 1.13
N ALA A 180 -0.26 1.64 2.03
CA ALA A 180 -0.24 0.17 1.98
C ALA A 180 1.14 -0.51 1.92
N MET A 181 2.23 0.22 2.25
CA MET A 181 3.61 -0.27 2.06
C MET A 181 4.41 -0.38 3.35
N ARG A 182 3.76 -0.74 4.48
CA ARG A 182 4.41 -0.84 5.80
C ARG A 182 5.69 -1.69 5.77
N GLU A 183 5.60 -2.89 5.22
CA GLU A 183 6.70 -3.85 5.13
C GLU A 183 7.75 -3.38 4.13
N GLY A 184 7.30 -2.99 2.94
CA GLY A 184 8.17 -2.60 1.84
C GLY A 184 8.93 -1.30 2.07
N SER A 185 8.37 -0.37 2.82
CA SER A 185 9.02 0.89 3.19
C SER A 185 9.78 0.83 4.53
N GLY A 186 9.84 -0.35 5.19
CA GLY A 186 10.62 -0.53 6.42
C GLY A 186 10.00 0.09 7.68
N LEU A 187 8.65 0.26 7.72
CA LEU A 187 7.94 0.89 8.84
C LEU A 187 7.37 -0.09 9.88
N VAL A 188 7.70 -1.38 9.79
CA VAL A 188 7.19 -2.39 10.72
C VAL A 188 7.60 -2.09 12.16
N GLU A 189 8.89 -1.83 12.40
CA GLU A 189 9.41 -1.52 13.74
C GLU A 189 8.90 -0.18 14.25
N PHE A 190 8.83 0.83 13.39
CA PHE A 190 8.26 2.13 13.74
C PHE A 190 6.80 1.99 14.22
N ASN A 191 5.97 1.26 13.48
CA ASN A 191 4.58 1.02 13.88
C ASN A 191 4.47 0.26 15.21
N ARG A 192 5.40 -0.64 15.49
CA ARG A 192 5.46 -1.37 16.78
C ARG A 192 5.80 -0.43 17.95
N LEU A 193 6.78 0.48 17.75
CA LEU A 193 7.27 1.38 18.80
C LEU A 193 6.37 2.61 18.99
N TYR A 194 5.80 3.12 17.92
CA TYR A 194 5.07 4.40 17.91
C TYR A 194 3.72 4.30 17.17
N PRO A 195 2.80 3.39 17.58
CA PRO A 195 1.55 3.14 16.86
C PRO A 195 0.65 4.38 16.74
N ASP A 196 0.69 5.29 17.71
CA ASP A 196 -0.11 6.53 17.70
C ASP A 196 0.45 7.62 16.76
N ARG A 197 1.69 7.45 16.29
CA ARG A 197 2.37 8.36 15.36
C ARG A 197 2.60 7.70 13.99
N TYR A 198 1.78 6.72 13.67
CA TYR A 198 1.83 5.97 12.42
C TYR A 198 0.47 5.89 11.77
N ARG A 199 0.43 6.00 10.44
CA ARG A 199 -0.79 5.74 9.66
C ARG A 199 -0.47 5.02 8.37
N ASP A 200 -1.08 3.86 8.18
CA ASP A 200 -1.25 3.25 6.86
C ASP A 200 -2.61 3.72 6.31
N VAL A 201 -2.60 4.35 5.15
CA VAL A 201 -3.81 4.89 4.50
C VAL A 201 -4.37 3.95 3.44
N ALA A 202 -3.92 2.70 3.41
CA ALA A 202 -4.19 1.74 2.34
C ALA A 202 -3.68 2.25 0.97
N ILE A 203 -4.18 1.70 -0.15
CA ILE A 203 -3.76 2.10 -1.51
C ILE A 203 -4.46 3.42 -1.88
N ALA A 204 -4.04 4.51 -1.23
CA ALA A 204 -4.62 5.85 -1.38
C ALA A 204 -3.50 6.91 -1.35
N GLU A 205 -2.67 6.91 -2.38
CA GLU A 205 -1.48 7.75 -2.46
C GLU A 205 -1.83 9.24 -2.41
N GLN A 206 -2.87 9.68 -3.10
CA GLN A 206 -3.36 11.06 -3.07
C GLN A 206 -3.72 11.47 -1.64
N HIS A 207 -4.50 10.62 -0.95
CA HIS A 207 -4.89 10.88 0.44
C HIS A 207 -3.67 10.95 1.37
N SER A 208 -2.65 10.11 1.13
CA SER A 208 -1.43 10.13 1.95
C SER A 208 -0.71 11.48 1.92
N VAL A 209 -0.66 12.12 0.76
CA VAL A 209 -0.01 13.43 0.59
C VAL A 209 -0.84 14.53 1.23
N THR A 210 -2.15 14.59 0.96
CA THR A 210 -3.05 15.59 1.58
C THR A 210 -3.10 15.43 3.11
N TYR A 211 -3.10 14.19 3.60
CA TYR A 211 -3.05 13.92 5.04
C TYR A 211 -1.74 14.40 5.68
N ALA A 212 -0.60 14.20 5.01
CA ALA A 212 0.68 14.73 5.44
C ALA A 212 0.67 16.27 5.49
N ALA A 213 0.10 16.93 4.47
CA ALA A 213 -0.05 18.40 4.46
C ALA A 213 -0.87 18.89 5.66
N GLY A 214 -2.00 18.24 5.97
CA GLY A 214 -2.82 18.57 7.13
C GLY A 214 -2.09 18.42 8.46
N LEU A 215 -1.28 17.37 8.62
CA LEU A 215 -0.43 17.17 9.80
C LEU A 215 0.62 18.26 9.94
N ALA A 216 1.26 18.67 8.83
CA ALA A 216 2.22 19.76 8.82
C ALA A 216 1.58 21.10 9.22
N CYS A 217 0.37 21.41 8.73
CA CYS A 217 -0.41 22.56 9.18
C CYS A 217 -0.72 22.51 10.69
N GLY A 218 -0.87 21.31 11.25
CA GLY A 218 -1.06 21.08 12.68
C GLY A 218 0.22 21.12 13.53
N GLY A 219 1.38 21.46 12.94
CA GLY A 219 2.66 21.57 13.62
C GLY A 219 3.42 20.23 13.82
N MET A 220 2.94 19.15 13.19
CA MET A 220 3.68 17.89 13.13
C MET A 220 4.77 17.94 12.06
N LYS A 221 5.71 17.00 12.14
CA LYS A 221 6.75 16.76 11.12
C LYS A 221 6.44 15.43 10.40
N PRO A 222 5.59 15.44 9.36
CA PRO A 222 5.21 14.22 8.65
C PRO A 222 6.32 13.70 7.76
N VAL A 223 6.53 12.38 7.83
CA VAL A 223 7.40 11.62 6.92
C VAL A 223 6.53 10.65 6.13
N LEU A 224 6.37 10.90 4.85
CA LEU A 224 5.65 10.02 3.92
C LEU A 224 6.62 9.05 3.25
N ALA A 225 6.56 7.77 3.65
CA ALA A 225 7.34 6.71 3.04
C ALA A 225 6.55 6.06 1.90
N ILE A 226 7.03 6.26 0.68
CA ILE A 226 6.34 5.86 -0.54
C ILE A 226 7.33 5.37 -1.59
N TYR A 227 6.91 4.47 -2.49
CA TYR A 227 7.73 4.09 -3.63
C TYR A 227 7.68 5.16 -4.72
N SER A 228 8.81 5.35 -5.42
CA SER A 228 8.93 6.30 -6.53
C SER A 228 7.78 6.18 -7.53
N THR A 229 7.51 4.99 -8.03
CA THR A 229 6.44 4.76 -9.01
C THR A 229 5.03 5.06 -8.46
N PHE A 230 4.81 4.91 -7.14
CA PHE A 230 3.49 5.16 -6.54
C PHE A 230 3.25 6.64 -6.26
N LEU A 231 4.31 7.42 -6.07
CA LEU A 231 4.20 8.86 -5.87
C LEU A 231 3.55 9.57 -7.07
N GLN A 232 3.67 9.02 -8.28
CA GLN A 232 3.00 9.54 -9.49
C GLN A 232 1.51 9.80 -9.28
N ARG A 233 0.82 8.95 -8.48
CA ARG A 233 -0.61 9.13 -8.17
C ARG A 233 -0.90 10.28 -7.20
N GLY A 234 0.10 10.73 -6.44
CA GLY A 234 -0.02 11.82 -5.47
C GLY A 234 0.65 13.12 -5.91
N LEU A 235 1.13 13.22 -7.16
CA LEU A 235 1.88 14.37 -7.65
C LEU A 235 1.05 15.66 -7.62
N ASP A 236 -0.22 15.60 -8.01
CA ASP A 236 -1.12 16.75 -7.96
C ASP A 236 -1.27 17.31 -6.54
N GLN A 237 -1.50 16.42 -5.55
CA GLN A 237 -1.59 16.79 -4.13
C GLN A 237 -0.25 17.30 -3.58
N LEU A 238 0.87 16.75 -4.06
CA LEU A 238 2.20 17.24 -3.68
C LEU A 238 2.39 18.69 -4.16
N ILE A 239 1.99 19.01 -5.38
CA ILE A 239 2.06 20.38 -5.92
C ILE A 239 1.10 21.29 -5.17
N HIS A 240 -0.19 20.93 -5.10
CA HIS A 240 -1.25 21.80 -4.63
C HIS A 240 -1.30 21.91 -3.09
N ASP A 241 -1.24 20.76 -2.40
CA ASP A 241 -1.47 20.73 -0.94
C ASP A 241 -0.19 20.97 -0.14
N VAL A 242 0.99 20.61 -0.69
CA VAL A 242 2.27 20.70 0.03
C VAL A 242 3.14 21.82 -0.50
N ALA A 243 3.55 21.77 -1.76
CA ALA A 243 4.59 22.67 -2.29
C ALA A 243 4.09 24.11 -2.46
N LEU A 244 2.87 24.33 -2.92
CA LEU A 244 2.27 25.65 -3.05
C LEU A 244 2.19 26.39 -1.71
N GLN A 245 1.93 25.66 -0.63
CA GLN A 245 1.88 26.17 0.73
C GLN A 245 3.24 26.16 1.43
N ASN A 246 4.27 25.64 0.77
CA ASN A 246 5.64 25.48 1.30
C ASN A 246 5.69 24.72 2.65
N LEU A 247 4.90 23.66 2.79
CA LEU A 247 4.78 22.90 4.03
C LEU A 247 5.97 21.94 4.24
N PRO A 248 6.48 21.78 5.46
CA PRO A 248 7.62 20.93 5.77
C PRO A 248 7.23 19.44 5.80
N VAL A 249 6.83 18.91 4.66
CA VAL A 249 6.55 17.49 4.46
C VAL A 249 7.80 16.82 3.88
N MET A 250 8.25 15.75 4.52
CA MET A 250 9.37 14.96 4.05
C MET A 250 8.87 13.72 3.31
N PHE A 251 9.34 13.55 2.08
CA PHE A 251 9.07 12.37 1.24
C PHE A 251 10.27 11.43 1.25
N ALA A 252 10.16 10.28 1.91
CA ALA A 252 11.13 9.20 1.86
C ALA A 252 10.76 8.27 0.69
N ILE A 253 11.47 8.44 -0.43
CA ILE A 253 11.13 7.81 -1.71
C ILE A 253 12.01 6.57 -1.89
N ASP A 254 11.44 5.41 -1.64
CA ASP A 254 12.08 4.12 -1.88
C ASP A 254 11.89 3.66 -3.34
N ARG A 255 12.70 2.73 -3.80
CA ARG A 255 12.67 2.18 -5.17
C ARG A 255 12.93 3.25 -6.24
N GLY A 256 13.79 4.21 -5.95
CA GLY A 256 14.26 5.14 -6.97
C GLY A 256 15.16 4.44 -8.01
N GLY A 257 14.95 4.70 -9.30
CA GLY A 257 15.73 4.12 -10.38
C GLY A 257 15.22 2.76 -10.85
N ILE A 258 16.13 1.94 -11.36
CA ILE A 258 15.84 0.60 -11.88
C ILE A 258 15.72 -0.38 -10.71
N VAL A 259 14.60 -1.08 -10.61
CA VAL A 259 14.30 -1.97 -9.48
C VAL A 259 14.37 -3.46 -9.80
N GLY A 260 14.63 -3.83 -11.07
CA GLY A 260 14.84 -5.21 -11.48
C GLY A 260 13.67 -6.14 -11.19
N ALA A 261 13.81 -6.97 -10.15
CA ALA A 261 12.86 -8.04 -9.82
C ALA A 261 11.44 -7.59 -9.49
N ASP A 262 11.21 -6.33 -9.12
CA ASP A 262 9.87 -5.81 -8.86
C ASP A 262 9.07 -5.57 -10.16
N GLY A 263 9.72 -5.65 -11.32
CA GLY A 263 9.08 -5.63 -12.62
C GLY A 263 8.79 -4.24 -13.19
N ALA A 264 8.18 -4.22 -14.37
CA ALA A 264 7.98 -3.01 -15.18
C ALA A 264 7.13 -1.93 -14.48
N THR A 265 6.17 -2.34 -13.67
CA THR A 265 5.26 -1.41 -12.97
C THR A 265 5.88 -0.71 -11.76
N HIS A 266 7.08 -1.11 -11.34
CA HIS A 266 7.74 -0.60 -10.14
C HIS A 266 9.00 0.22 -10.44
N GLN A 267 9.33 0.46 -11.72
CA GLN A 267 10.51 1.24 -12.11
C GLN A 267 10.35 2.71 -11.64
N GLY A 268 11.30 3.18 -10.83
CA GLY A 268 11.30 4.51 -10.26
C GLY A 268 12.10 5.51 -11.09
N VAL A 269 11.68 5.80 -12.32
CA VAL A 269 12.46 6.58 -13.29
C VAL A 269 11.91 7.98 -13.54
N PHE A 270 10.72 8.31 -13.04
CA PHE A 270 10.07 9.59 -13.31
C PHE A 270 10.15 10.58 -12.14
N ASP A 271 10.34 10.12 -10.92
CA ASP A 271 10.31 10.91 -9.68
C ASP A 271 11.23 12.14 -9.70
N ILE A 272 12.46 12.00 -10.24
CA ILE A 272 13.37 13.15 -10.33
C ILE A 272 12.80 14.25 -11.26
N VAL A 273 12.28 13.86 -12.42
CA VAL A 273 11.71 14.83 -13.37
C VAL A 273 10.46 15.49 -12.79
N GLU A 274 9.58 14.71 -12.19
CA GLU A 274 8.36 15.18 -11.55
C GLU A 274 8.67 16.15 -10.41
N LEU A 275 9.53 15.78 -9.47
CA LEU A 275 9.85 16.60 -8.30
C LEU A 275 10.64 17.86 -8.65
N ARG A 276 11.50 17.82 -9.66
CA ARG A 276 12.24 19.00 -10.12
C ARG A 276 11.37 20.04 -10.78
N SER A 277 10.19 19.67 -11.29
CA SER A 277 9.22 20.60 -11.84
C SER A 277 8.42 21.35 -10.77
N VAL A 278 8.51 20.91 -9.50
CA VAL A 278 7.70 21.46 -8.41
C VAL A 278 8.46 22.57 -7.69
N PRO A 279 7.91 23.79 -7.58
CA PRO A 279 8.52 24.88 -6.81
C PRO A 279 8.68 24.52 -5.34
N ASN A 280 9.69 25.10 -4.69
CA ASN A 280 10.03 24.93 -3.27
C ASN A 280 10.51 23.51 -2.89
N MET A 281 10.50 22.55 -3.81
CA MET A 281 10.88 21.16 -3.54
C MET A 281 12.39 20.97 -3.57
N THR A 282 12.95 20.46 -2.48
CA THR A 282 14.36 20.02 -2.41
C THR A 282 14.44 18.53 -2.69
N VAL A 283 15.24 18.13 -3.69
CA VAL A 283 15.39 16.72 -4.09
C VAL A 283 16.80 16.26 -3.77
N MET A 284 16.94 15.22 -2.93
CA MET A 284 18.21 14.65 -2.49
C MET A 284 18.33 13.19 -2.93
N THR A 285 19.52 12.84 -3.41
CA THR A 285 19.83 11.49 -3.96
C THR A 285 21.16 11.00 -3.38
N PRO A 286 21.15 10.22 -2.29
CA PRO A 286 22.35 9.76 -1.63
C PRO A 286 23.12 8.72 -2.46
N SER A 287 24.44 8.69 -2.32
CA SER A 287 25.34 7.73 -2.97
C SER A 287 25.58 6.46 -2.14
N ASP A 288 25.46 6.52 -0.83
CA ASP A 288 25.73 5.43 0.09
C ASP A 288 24.86 5.50 1.36
N GLU A 289 25.05 4.54 2.27
CA GLU A 289 24.26 4.44 3.50
C GLU A 289 24.49 5.64 4.46
N ARG A 290 25.72 6.15 4.52
CA ARG A 290 26.03 7.31 5.36
C ARG A 290 25.37 8.57 4.83
N GLU A 291 25.53 8.83 3.55
CA GLU A 291 24.91 9.98 2.90
C GLU A 291 23.38 9.90 2.95
N THR A 292 22.82 8.69 2.88
CA THR A 292 21.36 8.48 3.09
C THR A 292 20.94 9.00 4.45
N ARG A 293 21.64 8.65 5.54
CA ARG A 293 21.30 9.14 6.87
C ARG A 293 21.45 10.65 6.99
N LEU A 294 22.52 11.21 6.47
CA LEU A 294 22.75 12.66 6.49
C LEU A 294 21.67 13.44 5.72
N MET A 295 21.29 12.94 4.54
CA MET A 295 20.22 13.55 3.75
C MET A 295 18.83 13.41 4.41
N LEU A 296 18.56 12.27 5.05
CA LEU A 296 17.32 12.08 5.84
C LEU A 296 17.27 13.07 7.01
N ASN A 297 18.38 13.27 7.75
CA ASN A 297 18.47 14.29 8.79
C ASN A 297 18.22 15.70 8.21
N THR A 298 18.91 16.01 7.11
CA THR A 298 18.81 17.34 6.48
C THR A 298 17.37 17.61 6.04
N ALA A 299 16.73 16.67 5.33
CA ALA A 299 15.35 16.79 4.88
C ALA A 299 14.36 16.98 6.04
N TYR A 300 14.57 16.26 7.13
CA TYR A 300 13.69 16.34 8.29
C TYR A 300 13.76 17.69 9.01
N PHE A 301 14.94 18.29 9.09
CA PHE A 301 15.12 19.59 9.74
C PHE A 301 14.78 20.78 8.84
N MET A 302 14.51 20.55 7.56
CA MET A 302 14.03 21.63 6.67
C MET A 302 12.61 22.07 7.06
N GLU A 303 12.36 23.38 6.84
CA GLU A 303 11.03 23.99 7.02
C GLU A 303 10.30 24.15 5.65
N THR A 304 10.78 23.46 4.64
CA THR A 304 10.23 23.42 3.27
C THR A 304 10.06 21.96 2.84
N PRO A 305 9.26 21.69 1.81
CA PRO A 305 9.09 20.32 1.33
C PRO A 305 10.41 19.74 0.80
N ALA A 306 10.70 18.51 1.18
CA ALA A 306 11.94 17.85 0.81
C ALA A 306 11.72 16.36 0.51
N SER A 307 12.54 15.82 -0.39
CA SER A 307 12.56 14.39 -0.68
C SER A 307 13.96 13.81 -0.56
N VAL A 308 14.04 12.59 -0.05
CA VAL A 308 15.24 11.76 -0.11
C VAL A 308 14.89 10.50 -0.89
N ARG A 309 15.52 10.33 -2.03
CA ARG A 309 15.25 9.28 -2.99
C ARG A 309 16.40 8.27 -3.01
N TYR A 310 16.13 7.03 -2.65
CA TYR A 310 17.14 5.96 -2.58
C TYR A 310 16.67 4.71 -3.34
N PRO A 311 17.64 3.87 -3.83
CA PRO A 311 17.33 2.71 -4.66
C PRO A 311 16.87 1.52 -3.83
N ARG A 312 16.27 0.55 -4.51
CA ARG A 312 16.07 -0.79 -3.99
C ARG A 312 17.40 -1.54 -3.89
N GLY A 313 17.69 -2.10 -2.74
CA GLY A 313 18.86 -2.97 -2.58
C GLY A 313 19.84 -2.52 -1.52
N LYS A 314 21.05 -3.06 -1.62
CA LYS A 314 22.15 -2.83 -0.68
C LYS A 314 23.07 -1.76 -1.23
N GLY A 315 23.61 -0.92 -0.35
CA GLY A 315 24.66 0.02 -0.70
C GLY A 315 26.05 -0.61 -0.66
N PRO A 316 27.09 0.22 -0.81
CA PRO A 316 28.48 -0.23 -0.78
C PRO A 316 28.91 -0.80 0.59
N GLY A 317 28.12 -0.58 1.66
CA GLY A 317 28.37 -1.08 3.00
C GLY A 317 29.12 -0.07 3.89
N VAL A 318 28.89 1.20 3.65
CA VAL A 318 29.39 2.30 4.51
C VAL A 318 28.55 2.34 5.78
N GLU A 319 29.21 2.59 6.93
CA GLU A 319 28.49 2.73 8.20
C GLU A 319 27.59 3.97 8.19
N ALA A 320 26.28 3.78 8.37
CA ALA A 320 25.31 4.88 8.31
C ALA A 320 25.44 5.86 9.52
N GLY A 321 25.94 5.38 10.65
CA GLY A 321 25.97 6.14 11.90
C GLY A 321 24.62 6.20 12.60
N THR A 322 24.57 6.89 13.74
CA THR A 322 23.35 7.09 14.55
C THR A 322 23.11 8.56 14.92
N ASP A 323 23.98 9.45 14.47
CA ASP A 323 23.92 10.90 14.71
C ASP A 323 22.79 11.59 13.94
N PHE A 324 22.59 12.88 14.24
CA PHE A 324 21.65 13.78 13.58
C PHE A 324 22.36 14.92 12.81
N GLU A 325 23.58 14.68 12.36
CA GLU A 325 24.32 15.63 11.51
C GLU A 325 23.57 15.89 10.21
N THR A 326 23.70 17.11 9.71
CA THR A 326 23.12 17.55 8.43
C THR A 326 24.21 17.93 7.44
N ILE A 327 23.87 17.94 6.16
CA ILE A 327 24.76 18.42 5.11
C ILE A 327 24.27 19.75 4.54
N PRO A 328 25.18 20.64 4.07
CA PRO A 328 24.79 21.90 3.45
C PRO A 328 24.13 21.64 2.09
N ILE A 329 23.01 22.31 1.85
CA ILE A 329 22.27 22.21 0.59
C ILE A 329 23.00 23.00 -0.50
N GLY A 330 23.03 22.44 -1.73
CA GLY A 330 23.66 23.10 -2.88
C GLY A 330 25.20 23.01 -2.92
N VAL A 331 25.80 22.27 -1.98
CA VAL A 331 27.26 22.09 -1.94
C VAL A 331 27.62 20.71 -2.47
N SER A 332 28.39 20.68 -3.57
CA SER A 332 28.88 19.44 -4.18
C SER A 332 30.16 18.94 -3.52
N LYS A 333 30.35 17.62 -3.50
CA LYS A 333 31.61 16.98 -3.09
C LYS A 333 32.46 16.72 -4.32
N THR A 334 33.67 17.29 -4.38
CA THR A 334 34.60 17.01 -5.47
C THR A 334 35.29 15.67 -5.21
N LEU A 335 34.97 14.65 -6.02
CA LEU A 335 35.58 13.31 -5.94
C LEU A 335 36.91 13.22 -6.71
N MET A 336 37.02 13.93 -7.84
CA MET A 336 38.21 13.94 -8.69
C MET A 336 38.43 15.34 -9.28
N LYS A 337 39.65 15.82 -9.25
CA LYS A 337 40.02 17.09 -9.90
C LYS A 337 40.38 16.84 -11.35
N GLY A 338 39.97 17.74 -12.23
CA GLY A 338 40.25 17.71 -13.68
C GLY A 338 40.14 19.10 -14.29
N SER A 339 40.56 19.25 -15.55
CA SER A 339 40.56 20.51 -16.29
C SER A 339 39.87 20.48 -17.65
N LYS A 340 39.48 19.29 -18.13
CA LYS A 340 38.89 19.15 -19.46
C LYS A 340 37.37 18.97 -19.46
N ALA A 341 36.83 18.36 -18.44
CA ALA A 341 35.43 18.06 -18.32
C ALA A 341 35.00 18.02 -16.84
N ALA A 342 33.72 18.29 -16.58
CA ALA A 342 33.08 18.09 -15.27
C ALA A 342 31.96 17.06 -15.40
N PHE A 343 31.95 16.08 -14.48
CA PHE A 343 30.87 15.12 -14.36
C PHE A 343 30.14 15.40 -13.05
N LEU A 344 28.83 15.61 -13.12
CA LEU A 344 27.97 15.78 -11.97
C LEU A 344 27.21 14.45 -11.75
N GLY A 345 27.56 13.72 -10.70
CA GLY A 345 26.92 12.48 -10.31
C GLY A 345 25.86 12.72 -9.22
N PHE A 346 24.71 12.06 -9.32
CA PHE A 346 23.63 12.07 -8.34
C PHE A 346 23.19 10.65 -8.02
N GLY A 347 23.18 10.29 -6.74
CA GLY A 347 22.75 8.99 -6.29
C GLY A 347 23.84 7.91 -6.30
N SER A 348 23.43 6.64 -6.22
CA SER A 348 24.27 5.45 -6.13
C SER A 348 24.34 4.66 -7.43
#